data_7088d94d2205496a9a6bf134c8dd07b4
#
_entry.id   7088d94d2205496a9a6bf134c8dd07b4
#
_cell.length_a   1.000
_cell.length_b   1.000
_cell.length_c   1.000
_cell.angle_alpha   90.00
_cell.angle_beta   90.00
_cell.angle_gamma   90.00
#
_symmetry.space_group_name_H-M   'P 1'
#
loop_
_entity.id
_entity.type
_entity.pdbx_description
1 polymer ?
#
loop_
_entity_poly.entity_id
_entity_poly.type
_entity_poly.pdbx_seq_one_letter_code
_entity_poly.pdbx_strand_id
1 'polypeptide(L)'
;RNWMAFASQKESFAVVDNDKMILAGPLMAADQPIYRRDGAHEYYVSFPAKSIEKIVTKYGRSGKTLSFNINHNDSAPVKGAFLQQHFIIDSTKGINTPEGFEKLPDGSWFGFVKVDDREFWDNEIKTGNLKGFSVEGYFNDIKLLDAEQNQYEELKNKLLQCLN
;
A
#
# COMPACT_ATOMS: atom_id res chain seq x y z
N ARG A 1 -0.15 5.84 -29.93
CA ARG A 1 -1.23 5.82 -28.92
C ARG A 1 -0.57 6.02 -27.58
N ASN A 2 -0.67 7.25 -27.05
CA ASN A 2 -0.21 7.56 -25.70
C ASN A 2 -1.16 6.88 -24.72
N TRP A 3 -0.78 5.71 -24.26
CA TRP A 3 -1.33 5.19 -23.02
C TRP A 3 -0.78 6.08 -21.91
N MET A 4 -1.59 7.00 -21.43
CA MET A 4 -1.38 7.49 -20.10
C MET A 4 -1.59 6.28 -19.19
N ALA A 5 -0.50 5.66 -18.81
CA ALA A 5 -0.50 4.77 -17.68
C ALA A 5 -0.98 5.62 -16.51
N PHE A 6 -2.23 5.43 -16.09
CA PHE A 6 -2.59 5.70 -14.73
C PHE A 6 -1.80 4.70 -13.91
N ALA A 7 -0.53 5.04 -13.69
CA ALA A 7 0.20 4.41 -12.64
C ALA A 7 -0.72 4.53 -11.42
N SER A 8 -1.22 3.39 -10.93
CA SER A 8 -1.64 3.34 -9.55
C SER A 8 -0.51 4.03 -8.83
N GLN A 9 -0.75 5.20 -8.26
CA GLN A 9 0.25 5.82 -7.42
C GLN A 9 0.45 4.80 -6.30
N LYS A 10 1.47 3.94 -6.47
CA LYS A 10 2.07 3.28 -5.34
C LYS A 10 2.48 4.44 -4.47
N GLU A 11 1.66 4.75 -3.49
CA GLU A 11 2.06 5.74 -2.53
C GLU A 11 3.32 5.19 -1.90
N SER A 12 4.42 5.85 -2.21
CA SER A 12 5.74 5.45 -1.73
C SER A 12 5.76 5.65 -0.22
N PHE A 13 6.59 4.88 0.47
CA PHE A 13 6.94 5.23 1.83
C PHE A 13 7.82 6.51 1.83
N ALA A 14 7.82 7.22 2.96
CA ALA A 14 8.73 8.31 3.23
C ALA A 14 9.68 7.93 4.37
N VAL A 15 10.91 8.45 4.31
CA VAL A 15 11.83 8.42 5.47
C VAL A 15 11.34 9.46 6.45
N VAL A 16 10.87 9.04 7.63
CA VAL A 16 10.39 9.95 8.68
C VAL A 16 11.42 10.22 9.76
N ASP A 17 12.38 9.31 9.92
CA ASP A 17 13.52 9.50 10.82
C ASP A 17 14.74 8.77 10.24
N ASN A 18 15.68 9.53 9.69
CA ASN A 18 16.87 8.95 9.06
C ASN A 18 17.85 8.39 10.10
N ASP A 19 17.96 9.02 11.26
CA ASP A 19 18.90 8.58 12.31
C ASP A 19 18.42 7.29 12.96
N LYS A 20 17.13 7.20 13.23
CA LYS A 20 16.49 5.99 13.74
C LYS A 20 16.15 4.97 12.66
N MET A 21 16.34 5.31 11.39
CA MET A 21 16.00 4.43 10.25
C MET A 21 14.54 3.97 10.27
N ILE A 22 13.62 4.93 10.28
CA ILE A 22 12.17 4.69 10.29
C ILE A 22 11.56 5.17 8.99
N LEU A 23 10.78 4.29 8.35
CA LEU A 23 9.95 4.55 7.18
C LEU A 23 8.48 4.62 7.59
N ALA A 24 7.71 5.47 6.95
CA ALA A 24 6.26 5.49 7.08
C ALA A 24 5.60 5.41 5.71
N GLY A 25 4.50 4.70 5.61
CA GLY A 25 3.77 4.60 4.35
C GLY A 25 2.55 3.68 4.43
N PRO A 26 1.74 3.69 3.35
CA PRO A 26 0.61 2.80 3.25
C PRO A 26 1.07 1.35 3.08
N LEU A 27 0.47 0.46 3.84
CA LEU A 27 0.57 -0.98 3.67
C LEU A 27 -0.50 -1.48 2.69
N MET A 28 -1.72 -0.93 2.79
CA MET A 28 -2.81 -1.12 1.84
C MET A 28 -3.67 0.14 1.77
N ALA A 29 -3.91 0.65 0.56
CA ALA A 29 -4.83 1.77 0.35
C ALA A 29 -6.25 1.26 0.07
N ALA A 30 -7.24 1.79 0.79
CA ALA A 30 -8.63 1.39 0.63
C ALA A 30 -9.20 1.90 -0.69
N ASP A 31 -9.96 1.04 -1.37
CA ASP A 31 -10.72 1.36 -2.59
C ASP A 31 -9.88 1.93 -3.76
N GLN A 32 -8.55 1.77 -3.68
CA GLN A 32 -7.64 2.20 -4.74
C GLN A 32 -7.43 1.07 -5.75
N PRO A 33 -7.56 1.32 -7.05
CA PRO A 33 -7.32 0.31 -8.07
C PRO A 33 -5.81 0.02 -8.18
N ILE A 34 -5.48 -1.26 -8.10
CA ILE A 34 -4.11 -1.77 -8.24
C ILE A 34 -4.04 -2.56 -9.53
N TYR A 35 -3.26 -2.10 -10.49
CA TYR A 35 -3.03 -2.78 -11.74
C TYR A 35 -2.38 -4.14 -11.53
N ARG A 36 -2.90 -5.14 -12.25
CA ARG A 36 -2.37 -6.50 -12.31
C ARG A 36 -2.34 -6.98 -13.76
N ARG A 37 -1.41 -7.88 -14.03
CA ARG A 37 -1.30 -8.53 -15.33
C ARG A 37 -1.02 -10.02 -15.15
N ASP A 38 -1.79 -10.83 -15.85
CA ASP A 38 -1.58 -12.27 -15.96
C ASP A 38 -1.52 -12.65 -17.44
N GLY A 39 -0.31 -12.89 -17.94
CA GLY A 39 -0.09 -13.12 -19.37
C GLY A 39 -0.50 -11.90 -20.22
N ALA A 40 -1.49 -12.09 -21.09
CA ALA A 40 -2.08 -11.04 -21.92
C ALA A 40 -3.29 -10.36 -21.27
N HIS A 41 -3.78 -10.87 -20.14
CA HIS A 41 -4.94 -10.34 -19.44
C HIS A 41 -4.51 -9.24 -18.47
N GLU A 42 -5.09 -8.05 -18.62
CA GLU A 42 -4.87 -6.87 -17.77
C GLU A 42 -6.13 -6.58 -16.97
N TYR A 43 -6.00 -6.39 -15.66
CA TYR A 43 -7.11 -6.12 -14.77
C TYR A 43 -6.68 -5.27 -13.58
N TYR A 44 -7.66 -4.74 -12.87
CA TYR A 44 -7.43 -4.04 -11.61
C TYR A 44 -8.03 -4.81 -10.46
N VAL A 45 -7.37 -4.77 -9.32
CA VAL A 45 -7.89 -5.23 -8.04
C VAL A 45 -8.01 -4.05 -7.10
N SER A 46 -9.04 -4.04 -6.28
CA SER A 46 -9.13 -3.09 -5.17
C SER A 46 -9.55 -3.80 -3.89
N PHE A 47 -9.14 -3.26 -2.76
CA PHE A 47 -9.47 -3.79 -1.46
C PHE A 47 -10.42 -2.82 -0.76
N PRO A 48 -11.70 -3.16 -0.58
CA PRO A 48 -12.62 -2.37 0.23
C PRO A 48 -12.11 -2.23 1.67
N ALA A 49 -12.40 -1.08 2.32
CA ALA A 49 -12.01 -0.81 3.71
C ALA A 49 -12.33 -1.97 4.67
N LYS A 50 -13.53 -2.57 4.52
CA LYS A 50 -13.96 -3.72 5.33
C LYS A 50 -13.09 -4.97 5.12
N SER A 51 -12.57 -5.18 3.92
CA SER A 51 -11.65 -6.28 3.63
C SER A 51 -10.28 -6.02 4.25
N ILE A 52 -9.79 -4.79 4.19
CA ILE A 52 -8.55 -4.37 4.85
C ILE A 52 -8.65 -4.57 6.37
N GLU A 53 -9.75 -4.19 7.00
CA GLU A 53 -9.98 -4.41 8.43
C GLU A 53 -9.85 -5.89 8.83
N LYS A 54 -10.45 -6.80 8.05
CA LYS A 54 -10.31 -8.25 8.26
C LYS A 54 -8.85 -8.72 8.12
N ILE A 55 -8.14 -8.20 7.10
CA ILE A 55 -6.73 -8.52 6.85
C ILE A 55 -5.87 -8.07 8.03
N VAL A 56 -6.03 -6.83 8.49
CA VAL A 56 -5.29 -6.29 9.64
C VAL A 56 -5.56 -7.09 10.92
N THR A 57 -6.81 -7.47 11.15
CA THR A 57 -7.17 -8.32 12.30
C THR A 57 -6.48 -9.68 12.22
N LYS A 58 -6.48 -10.33 11.04
CA LYS A 58 -5.79 -11.60 10.82
C LYS A 58 -4.28 -11.46 10.99
N TYR A 59 -3.71 -10.38 10.45
CA TYR A 59 -2.29 -10.07 10.58
C TYR A 59 -1.88 -9.92 12.05
N GLY A 60 -2.62 -9.13 12.84
CA GLY A 60 -2.33 -8.94 14.25
C GLY A 60 -2.35 -10.25 15.04
N ARG A 61 -3.28 -11.17 14.71
CA ARG A 61 -3.34 -12.51 15.33
C ARG A 61 -2.20 -13.44 14.92
N SER A 62 -1.59 -13.21 13.77
CA SER A 62 -0.54 -14.08 13.23
C SER A 62 0.85 -13.83 13.82
N GLY A 63 1.08 -12.67 14.46
CA GLY A 63 2.37 -12.28 15.01
C GLY A 63 3.47 -12.03 13.95
N LYS A 64 3.11 -11.80 12.69
CA LYS A 64 4.05 -11.70 11.57
C LYS A 64 4.69 -10.32 11.37
N THR A 65 4.89 -9.55 12.42
CA THR A 65 5.48 -8.19 12.35
C THR A 65 6.90 -8.14 11.82
N LEU A 66 7.61 -9.28 11.84
CA LEU A 66 8.99 -9.44 11.36
C LEU A 66 9.10 -10.00 9.92
N SER A 67 7.97 -10.26 9.26
CA SER A 67 7.95 -10.96 7.96
C SER A 67 8.03 -9.97 6.81
N PHE A 68 9.23 -9.51 6.50
CA PHE A 68 9.51 -8.68 5.33
C PHE A 68 10.39 -9.43 4.33
N ASN A 69 10.12 -9.25 3.04
CA ASN A 69 10.96 -9.72 1.95
C ASN A 69 11.08 -8.65 0.85
N ILE A 70 12.03 -8.83 -0.06
CA ILE A 70 12.23 -7.94 -1.20
C ILE A 70 11.46 -8.50 -2.41
N ASN A 71 10.63 -7.65 -3.02
CA ASN A 71 9.91 -7.97 -4.26
C ASN A 71 9.11 -9.28 -4.20
N HIS A 72 8.46 -9.57 -3.07
CA HIS A 72 7.69 -10.79 -2.87
C HIS A 72 8.50 -12.08 -3.08
N ASN A 73 9.78 -12.06 -2.72
CA ASN A 73 10.65 -13.20 -2.82
C ASN A 73 10.97 -13.76 -1.42
N ASP A 74 10.38 -14.90 -1.08
CA ASP A 74 10.61 -15.56 0.22
C ASP A 74 12.06 -15.99 0.42
N SER A 75 12.84 -16.12 -0.67
CA SER A 75 14.27 -16.40 -0.63
C SER A 75 15.13 -15.15 -0.36
N ALA A 76 14.52 -13.97 -0.32
CA ALA A 76 15.19 -12.69 -0.04
C ALA A 76 14.55 -11.99 1.18
N PRO A 77 14.58 -12.60 2.38
CA PRO A 77 14.03 -11.99 3.58
C PRO A 77 14.84 -10.77 3.99
N VAL A 78 14.19 -9.71 4.41
CA VAL A 78 14.82 -8.54 5.01
C VAL A 78 15.01 -8.80 6.50
N LYS A 79 16.26 -9.04 6.88
CA LYS A 79 16.63 -9.17 8.29
C LYS A 79 16.71 -7.80 8.93
N GLY A 80 16.24 -7.68 10.18
CA GLY A 80 16.31 -6.42 10.92
C GLY A 80 15.31 -5.34 10.47
N ALA A 81 14.27 -5.69 9.71
CA ALA A 81 13.14 -4.82 9.47
C ALA A 81 11.90 -5.36 10.18
N PHE A 82 11.14 -4.49 10.81
CA PHE A 82 9.89 -4.88 11.47
C PHE A 82 8.87 -3.75 11.50
N LEU A 83 7.61 -4.13 11.54
CA LEU A 83 6.50 -3.20 11.66
C LEU A 83 6.41 -2.73 13.13
N GLN A 84 6.88 -1.50 13.37
CA GLN A 84 6.96 -0.92 14.70
C GLN A 84 5.61 -0.40 15.18
N GLN A 85 4.87 0.25 14.28
CA GLN A 85 3.53 0.76 14.55
C GLN A 85 2.67 0.58 13.30
N HIS A 86 1.38 0.35 13.48
CA HIS A 86 0.42 0.35 12.38
C HIS A 86 -0.99 0.62 12.88
N PHE A 87 -1.82 1.15 11.99
CA PHE A 87 -3.22 1.46 12.29
C PHE A 87 -4.06 1.51 11.01
N ILE A 88 -5.36 1.47 11.17
CA ILE A 88 -6.33 1.78 10.11
C ILE A 88 -6.69 3.25 10.24
N ILE A 89 -6.61 3.98 9.13
CA ILE A 89 -6.99 5.40 9.08
C ILE A 89 -8.50 5.51 9.32
N ASP A 90 -8.87 6.35 10.27
CA ASP A 90 -10.26 6.67 10.60
C ASP A 90 -10.36 8.12 11.06
N SER A 91 -10.61 9.02 10.11
CA SER A 91 -10.69 10.46 10.38
C SER A 91 -11.81 10.82 11.36
N THR A 92 -12.88 10.02 11.40
CA THR A 92 -14.00 10.23 12.33
C THR A 92 -13.61 9.98 13.80
N LYS A 93 -12.56 9.20 14.01
CA LYS A 93 -11.98 8.92 15.35
C LYS A 93 -10.69 9.70 15.60
N GLY A 94 -10.30 10.61 14.70
CA GLY A 94 -9.05 11.35 14.83
C GLY A 94 -7.79 10.52 14.56
N ILE A 95 -7.92 9.36 13.91
CA ILE A 95 -6.79 8.50 13.51
C ILE A 95 -6.37 8.92 12.11
N ASN A 96 -5.45 9.88 12.04
CA ASN A 96 -5.00 10.50 10.81
C ASN A 96 -3.59 10.03 10.43
N THR A 97 -3.25 10.19 9.15
CA THR A 97 -1.90 9.98 8.64
C THR A 97 -0.95 11.10 9.06
N PRO A 98 0.37 10.83 9.07
CA PRO A 98 1.36 11.89 9.10
C PRO A 98 1.26 12.82 7.87
N GLU A 99 1.84 14.01 7.98
CA GLU A 99 1.97 14.95 6.88
C GLU A 99 2.58 14.27 5.64
N GLY A 100 2.01 14.58 4.46
CA GLY A 100 2.41 14.00 3.18
C GLY A 100 1.59 12.79 2.73
N PHE A 101 0.70 12.28 3.58
CA PHE A 101 -0.15 11.12 3.28
C PHE A 101 -1.66 11.40 3.38
N GLU A 102 -2.05 12.67 3.32
CA GLU A 102 -3.42 13.14 3.54
C GLU A 102 -4.42 12.63 2.48
N LYS A 103 -3.92 12.16 1.34
CA LYS A 103 -4.75 11.64 0.26
C LYS A 103 -5.22 10.19 0.47
N LEU A 104 -4.67 9.50 1.47
CA LEU A 104 -5.09 8.14 1.77
C LEU A 104 -6.52 8.15 2.33
N PRO A 105 -7.43 7.36 1.76
CA PRO A 105 -8.80 7.29 2.26
C PRO A 105 -8.89 6.57 3.60
N ASP A 106 -9.94 6.88 4.36
CA ASP A 106 -10.32 6.14 5.56
C ASP A 106 -10.47 4.65 5.23
N GLY A 107 -10.11 3.80 6.18
CA GLY A 107 -10.05 2.35 6.01
C GLY A 107 -8.74 1.84 5.40
N SER A 108 -7.83 2.71 4.99
CA SER A 108 -6.48 2.31 4.58
C SER A 108 -5.64 1.86 5.77
N TRP A 109 -4.77 0.88 5.53
CA TRP A 109 -3.81 0.39 6.52
C TRP A 109 -2.48 1.09 6.35
N PHE A 110 -2.05 1.81 7.37
CA PHE A 110 -0.83 2.59 7.41
C PHE A 110 0.15 2.04 8.45
N GLY A 111 1.45 2.17 8.21
CA GLY A 111 2.44 1.68 9.16
C GLY A 111 3.77 2.40 9.13
N PHE A 112 4.50 2.18 10.23
CA PHE A 112 5.88 2.61 10.42
C PHE A 112 6.76 1.37 10.52
N VAL A 113 7.77 1.31 9.66
CA VAL A 113 8.74 0.21 9.61
C VAL A 113 10.07 0.71 10.14
N LYS A 114 10.56 0.07 11.18
CA LYS A 114 11.91 0.26 11.69
C LYS A 114 12.85 -0.69 10.96
N VAL A 115 13.97 -0.16 10.52
CA VAL A 115 15.07 -0.95 9.93
C VAL A 115 16.26 -0.86 10.85
N ASP A 116 16.79 -2.00 11.30
CA ASP A 116 17.98 -2.08 12.16
C ASP A 116 19.26 -2.33 11.35
N ASP A 117 19.13 -2.82 10.12
CA ASP A 117 20.23 -3.09 9.21
C ASP A 117 20.68 -1.81 8.50
N ARG A 118 21.83 -1.26 8.91
CA ARG A 118 22.40 -0.04 8.33
C ARG A 118 22.83 -0.23 6.88
N GLU A 119 23.36 -1.38 6.53
CA GLU A 119 23.81 -1.66 5.16
C GLU A 119 22.60 -1.72 4.21
N PHE A 120 21.55 -2.41 4.61
CA PHE A 120 20.29 -2.44 3.88
C PHE A 120 19.69 -1.03 3.74
N TRP A 121 19.70 -0.24 4.80
CA TRP A 121 19.23 1.15 4.77
C TRP A 121 19.98 2.00 3.75
N ASP A 122 21.31 1.95 3.79
CA ASP A 122 22.14 2.78 2.91
C ASP A 122 22.06 2.34 1.45
N ASN A 123 22.00 1.03 1.18
CA ASN A 123 22.03 0.48 -0.17
C ASN A 123 20.65 0.42 -0.87
N GLU A 124 19.57 0.21 -0.14
CA GLU A 124 18.26 -0.02 -0.72
C GLU A 124 17.27 1.15 -0.48
N ILE A 125 17.31 1.75 0.70
CA ILE A 125 16.38 2.81 1.07
C ILE A 125 16.88 4.18 0.59
N LYS A 126 18.09 4.59 0.98
CA LYS A 126 18.65 5.90 0.60
C LYS A 126 18.86 6.06 -0.90
N THR A 127 19.17 4.99 -1.59
CA THR A 127 19.35 4.97 -3.04
C THR A 127 18.04 5.07 -3.81
N GLY A 128 16.90 4.83 -3.13
CA GLY A 128 15.59 4.80 -3.76
C GLY A 128 15.31 3.53 -4.57
N ASN A 129 16.08 2.45 -4.37
CA ASN A 129 15.84 1.15 -4.98
C ASN A 129 14.50 0.57 -4.55
N LEU A 130 14.16 0.73 -3.27
CA LEU A 130 12.86 0.37 -2.71
C LEU A 130 12.06 1.64 -2.41
N LYS A 131 10.79 1.68 -2.85
CA LYS A 131 9.95 2.89 -2.79
C LYS A 131 8.61 2.69 -2.08
N GLY A 132 8.21 1.46 -1.77
CA GLY A 132 6.89 1.21 -1.19
C GLY A 132 6.82 -0.12 -0.46
N PHE A 133 5.77 -0.24 0.35
CA PHE A 133 5.39 -1.49 1.01
C PHE A 133 4.37 -2.25 0.15
N SER A 134 4.34 -3.57 0.30
CA SER A 134 3.33 -4.41 -0.30
C SER A 134 2.98 -5.56 0.65
N VAL A 135 1.71 -5.93 0.66
CA VAL A 135 1.20 -7.02 1.49
C VAL A 135 0.97 -8.24 0.61
N GLU A 136 1.47 -9.38 1.07
CA GLU A 136 1.25 -10.69 0.45
C GLU A 136 0.22 -11.50 1.22
N GLY A 137 -0.57 -12.29 0.50
CA GLY A 137 -1.53 -13.21 1.11
C GLY A 137 -2.55 -13.76 0.12
N TYR A 138 -3.37 -14.70 0.59
CA TYR A 138 -4.55 -15.17 -0.12
C TYR A 138 -5.75 -14.36 0.35
N PHE A 139 -6.37 -13.64 -0.59
CA PHE A 139 -7.47 -12.71 -0.31
C PHE A 139 -8.74 -13.20 -1.00
N ASN A 140 -9.82 -13.36 -0.25
CA ASN A 140 -11.11 -13.83 -0.78
C ASN A 140 -12.08 -12.69 -1.11
N ASP A 141 -11.89 -11.51 -0.50
CA ASP A 141 -12.78 -10.35 -0.63
C ASP A 141 -12.12 -9.24 -1.46
N ILE A 142 -11.70 -9.56 -2.67
CA ILE A 142 -11.11 -8.62 -3.62
C ILE A 142 -12.19 -8.20 -4.63
N LYS A 143 -12.29 -6.90 -4.91
CA LYS A 143 -13.07 -6.42 -6.03
C LYS A 143 -12.20 -6.48 -7.29
N LEU A 144 -12.60 -7.32 -8.25
CA LEU A 144 -11.98 -7.38 -9.57
C LEU A 144 -12.70 -6.40 -10.50
N LEU A 145 -11.95 -5.59 -11.22
CA LEU A 145 -12.45 -4.64 -12.21
C LEU A 145 -11.67 -4.87 -13.51
N ASP A 146 -12.38 -5.07 -14.61
CA ASP A 146 -11.75 -5.01 -15.93
C ASP A 146 -11.21 -3.62 -16.19
N ALA A 147 -10.12 -3.52 -16.96
CA ALA A 147 -9.47 -2.25 -17.27
C ALA A 147 -10.45 -1.25 -17.92
N GLU A 148 -11.31 -1.74 -18.81
CA GLU A 148 -12.34 -0.92 -19.46
C GLU A 148 -13.42 -0.44 -18.49
N GLN A 149 -13.87 -1.30 -17.58
CA GLN A 149 -14.88 -0.99 -16.58
C GLN A 149 -14.36 0.02 -15.54
N ASN A 150 -13.08 -0.06 -15.18
CA ASN A 150 -12.45 0.91 -14.28
C ASN A 150 -12.36 2.30 -14.92
N GLN A 151 -12.01 2.39 -16.21
CA GLN A 151 -11.99 3.67 -16.95
C GLN A 151 -13.38 4.30 -17.02
N TYR A 152 -14.42 3.49 -17.23
CA TYR A 152 -15.79 3.97 -17.25
C TYR A 152 -16.23 4.54 -15.89
N GLU A 153 -15.95 3.85 -14.80
CA GLU A 153 -16.29 4.31 -13.45
C GLU A 153 -15.50 5.58 -13.05
N GLU A 154 -14.23 5.70 -13.44
CA GLU A 154 -13.45 6.92 -13.23
C GLU A 154 -14.03 8.11 -14.02
N LEU A 155 -14.39 7.89 -15.28
CA LEU A 155 -14.99 8.93 -16.12
C LEU A 155 -16.34 9.39 -15.58
N LYS A 156 -17.17 8.46 -15.14
CA LYS A 156 -18.45 8.70 -14.51
C LYS A 156 -18.29 9.52 -13.23
N ASN A 157 -17.33 9.18 -12.36
CA ASN A 157 -17.07 9.90 -11.13
C ASN A 157 -16.55 11.33 -11.40
N LYS A 158 -15.69 11.53 -12.40
CA LYS A 158 -15.26 12.86 -12.84
C LYS A 158 -16.41 13.70 -13.35
N LEU A 159 -17.31 13.12 -14.15
CA LEU A 159 -18.51 13.81 -14.64
C LEU A 159 -19.45 14.22 -13.51
N LEU A 160 -19.67 13.36 -12.52
CA LEU A 160 -20.48 13.67 -11.35
C LEU A 160 -19.90 14.79 -10.49
N GLN A 161 -18.56 14.88 -10.39
CA GLN A 161 -17.89 15.98 -9.69
C GLN A 161 -17.97 17.32 -10.43
N CYS A 162 -18.10 17.31 -11.77
CA CYS A 162 -18.26 18.52 -12.56
C CYS A 162 -19.72 19.06 -12.58
N LEU A 163 -20.69 18.25 -12.13
CA LEU A 163 -22.11 18.59 -12.14
C LEU A 163 -22.62 19.09 -10.77
N ASN A 164 -21.80 19.05 -9.76
CA ASN A 164 -22.05 19.58 -8.41
C ASN A 164 -21.18 20.82 -8.14
#